data_2b6ce4b8a0e8f2539995e1df3dfd6673
#
_entry.id   2b6ce4b8a0e8f2539995e1df3dfd6673
#
_cell.length_a   1.000
_cell.length_b   1.000
_cell.length_c   1.000
_cell.angle_alpha   90.00
_cell.angle_beta   90.00
_cell.angle_gamma   90.00
#
_symmetry.space_group_name_H-M   'P 1'
#
loop_
_entity.id
_entity.type
_entity.pdbx_description
1 polymer ?
#
loop_
_entity_poly.entity_id
_entity_poly.type
_entity_poly.pdbx_seq_one_letter_code
_entity_poly.pdbx_strand_id
1 'polypeptide(L)'
;SNIWNWAHEVRPTQPLTSCLDGSIGDSIIELNKNKSDIITFHTYEAKKFKPTIQELLKIGRPLICTEYMAREYGTTFEFCLPIFKEQNIGCYNWGLVAGKSQTNFSWKTILHLNERRDKGEFIEEGDKLTEPEVWFHDIFRKDGSSFSDAETNFIKQILHGATNE
;
A
#
# COMPACT_ATOMS: atom_id res chain seq x y z
N SER A 1 -5.03 -14.50 -19.82
CA SER A 1 -4.86 -15.95 -19.62
C SER A 1 -3.51 -16.47 -20.11
N ASN A 2 -2.98 -15.97 -21.23
CA ASN A 2 -1.69 -16.46 -21.77
C ASN A 2 -0.52 -16.25 -20.80
N ILE A 3 -0.43 -15.11 -20.11
CA ILE A 3 0.63 -14.84 -19.13
C ILE A 3 0.63 -15.89 -18.03
N TRP A 4 -0.52 -16.23 -17.47
CA TRP A 4 -0.63 -17.26 -16.46
C TRP A 4 -0.22 -18.65 -16.99
N ASN A 5 -0.60 -18.99 -18.23
CA ASN A 5 -0.19 -20.25 -18.86
C ASN A 5 1.34 -20.31 -19.01
N TRP A 6 1.96 -19.26 -19.53
CA TRP A 6 3.44 -19.18 -19.66
C TRP A 6 4.14 -19.26 -18.31
N ALA A 7 3.62 -18.59 -17.28
CA ALA A 7 4.19 -18.67 -15.94
C ALA A 7 4.12 -20.09 -15.37
N HIS A 8 3.01 -20.80 -15.57
CA HIS A 8 2.86 -22.19 -15.14
C HIS A 8 3.68 -23.19 -15.98
N GLU A 9 3.90 -22.92 -17.26
CA GLU A 9 4.74 -23.76 -18.14
C GLU A 9 6.21 -23.77 -17.67
N VAL A 10 6.71 -22.67 -17.15
CA VAL A 10 8.06 -22.58 -16.54
C VAL A 10 8.17 -23.40 -15.27
N ARG A 11 7.05 -23.74 -14.64
CA ARG A 11 6.97 -24.51 -13.37
C ARG A 11 7.88 -23.97 -12.27
N PRO A 12 7.72 -22.70 -11.87
CA PRO A 12 8.55 -22.12 -10.82
C PRO A 12 8.33 -22.86 -9.50
N THR A 13 9.36 -22.94 -8.69
CA THR A 13 9.26 -23.47 -7.32
C THR A 13 8.67 -22.45 -6.35
N GLN A 14 8.71 -21.18 -6.72
CA GLN A 14 8.13 -20.08 -5.95
C GLN A 14 6.61 -19.99 -6.20
N PRO A 15 5.82 -19.62 -5.18
CA PRO A 15 4.42 -19.32 -5.38
C PRO A 15 4.24 -18.13 -6.31
N LEU A 16 3.26 -18.23 -7.19
CA LEU A 16 2.89 -17.18 -8.14
C LEU A 16 1.72 -16.37 -7.60
N THR A 17 1.76 -15.07 -7.84
CA THR A 17 0.65 -14.17 -7.52
C THR A 17 0.54 -13.04 -8.53
N SER A 18 -0.66 -12.49 -8.67
CA SER A 18 -0.92 -11.23 -9.33
C SER A 18 -1.94 -10.45 -8.51
N CYS A 19 -1.65 -9.18 -8.25
CA CYS A 19 -2.43 -8.37 -7.33
C CYS A 19 -3.90 -8.23 -7.74
N LEU A 20 -4.77 -8.25 -6.74
CA LEU A 20 -6.18 -7.94 -6.88
C LEU A 20 -6.36 -6.42 -6.66
N ASP A 21 -5.97 -5.65 -7.65
CA ASP A 21 -6.20 -4.20 -7.67
C ASP A 21 -7.52 -3.90 -8.37
N GLY A 22 -8.41 -3.14 -7.72
CA GLY A 22 -9.74 -2.80 -8.24
C GLY A 22 -9.74 -2.02 -9.56
N SER A 23 -8.60 -1.44 -9.97
CA SER A 23 -8.48 -0.69 -11.22
C SER A 23 -8.37 -1.56 -12.48
N ILE A 24 -8.07 -2.86 -12.33
CA ILE A 24 -7.79 -3.76 -13.47
C ILE A 24 -9.04 -4.42 -14.08
N GLY A 25 -10.21 -4.22 -13.48
CA GLY A 25 -11.49 -4.76 -13.94
C GLY A 25 -11.81 -6.17 -13.42
N ASP A 26 -13.10 -6.44 -13.26
CA ASP A 26 -13.61 -7.64 -12.57
C ASP A 26 -13.13 -8.97 -13.19
N SER A 27 -13.09 -9.06 -14.52
CA SER A 27 -12.66 -10.29 -15.20
C SER A 27 -11.18 -10.63 -14.94
N ILE A 28 -10.32 -9.63 -14.80
CA ILE A 28 -8.90 -9.82 -14.47
C ILE A 28 -8.76 -10.14 -12.98
N ILE A 29 -9.53 -9.47 -12.12
CA ILE A 29 -9.57 -9.77 -10.69
C ILE A 29 -9.94 -11.23 -10.46
N GLU A 30 -11.01 -11.73 -11.07
CA GLU A 30 -11.42 -13.13 -10.94
C GLU A 30 -10.38 -14.11 -11.52
N LEU A 31 -9.75 -13.77 -12.64
CA LEU A 31 -8.66 -14.57 -13.20
C LEU A 31 -7.47 -14.65 -12.22
N ASN A 32 -7.02 -13.52 -11.71
CA ASN A 32 -5.90 -13.44 -10.76
C ASN A 32 -6.23 -14.18 -9.46
N LYS A 33 -7.44 -13.99 -8.94
CA LYS A 33 -7.96 -14.69 -7.76
C LYS A 33 -7.95 -16.22 -7.92
N ASN A 34 -8.30 -16.72 -9.11
CA ASN A 34 -8.34 -18.15 -9.38
C ASN A 34 -6.98 -18.78 -9.64
N LYS A 35 -6.03 -18.01 -10.17
CA LYS A 35 -4.72 -18.52 -10.63
C LYS A 35 -3.57 -18.28 -9.68
N SER A 36 -3.68 -17.34 -8.74
CA SER A 36 -2.63 -17.02 -7.77
C SER A 36 -2.52 -18.09 -6.69
N ASP A 37 -1.32 -18.49 -6.33
CA ASP A 37 -1.04 -19.38 -5.20
C ASP A 37 -1.20 -18.64 -3.85
N ILE A 38 -0.82 -17.37 -3.84
CA ILE A 38 -0.98 -16.42 -2.72
C ILE A 38 -1.85 -15.28 -3.21
N ILE A 39 -2.80 -14.86 -2.41
CA ILE A 39 -3.64 -13.71 -2.74
C ILE A 39 -2.95 -12.42 -2.30
N THR A 40 -2.59 -11.60 -3.27
CA THR A 40 -2.08 -10.25 -3.01
C THR A 40 -3.11 -9.19 -3.37
N PHE A 41 -3.23 -8.15 -2.54
CA PHE A 41 -4.24 -7.12 -2.71
C PHE A 41 -3.77 -5.76 -2.20
N HIS A 42 -4.46 -4.70 -2.64
CA HIS A 42 -4.30 -3.34 -2.15
C HIS A 42 -5.54 -2.90 -1.38
N THR A 43 -5.36 -2.08 -0.36
CA THR A 43 -6.49 -1.47 0.36
C THR A 43 -6.08 -0.17 1.05
N TYR A 44 -6.68 0.93 0.63
CA TYR A 44 -6.35 2.28 1.12
C TYR A 44 -7.49 2.97 1.88
N GLU A 45 -8.71 2.44 1.85
CA GLU A 45 -9.86 3.04 2.50
C GLU A 45 -10.24 2.27 3.77
N ALA A 46 -10.22 2.91 4.92
CA ALA A 46 -10.56 2.29 6.20
C ALA A 46 -11.95 1.62 6.21
N LYS A 47 -12.92 2.22 5.50
CA LYS A 47 -14.28 1.66 5.41
C LYS A 47 -14.34 0.32 4.67
N LYS A 48 -13.45 0.12 3.70
CA LYS A 48 -13.38 -1.10 2.89
C LYS A 48 -12.43 -2.14 3.49
N PHE A 49 -11.55 -1.75 4.39
CA PHE A 49 -10.44 -2.54 4.88
C PHE A 49 -10.86 -3.90 5.44
N LYS A 50 -11.66 -3.90 6.51
CA LYS A 50 -12.16 -5.15 7.12
C LYS A 50 -13.04 -5.98 6.18
N PRO A 51 -14.04 -5.39 5.47
CA PRO A 51 -14.84 -6.13 4.50
C PRO A 51 -14.00 -6.83 3.43
N THR A 52 -13.01 -6.15 2.85
CA THR A 52 -12.12 -6.72 1.84
C THR A 52 -11.36 -7.93 2.41
N ILE A 53 -10.75 -7.80 3.58
CA ILE A 53 -10.04 -8.91 4.23
C ILE A 53 -10.96 -10.09 4.47
N GLN A 54 -12.16 -9.86 5.01
CA GLN A 54 -13.13 -10.93 5.29
C GLN A 54 -13.55 -11.70 4.03
N GLU A 55 -13.74 -11.00 2.90
CA GLU A 55 -14.05 -11.66 1.62
C GLU A 55 -12.85 -12.46 1.09
N LEU A 56 -11.64 -11.92 1.18
CA LEU A 56 -10.45 -12.60 0.70
C LEU A 56 -10.08 -13.84 1.54
N LEU A 57 -10.31 -13.80 2.84
CA LEU A 57 -10.08 -14.95 3.73
C LEU A 57 -10.93 -16.16 3.35
N LYS A 58 -12.12 -15.97 2.76
CA LYS A 58 -12.98 -17.06 2.27
C LYS A 58 -12.35 -17.90 1.16
N ILE A 59 -11.33 -17.36 0.48
CA ILE A 59 -10.60 -18.08 -0.59
C ILE A 59 -9.75 -19.22 -0.01
N GLY A 60 -9.39 -19.16 1.27
CA GLY A 60 -8.62 -20.20 1.96
C GLY A 60 -7.14 -20.30 1.52
N ARG A 61 -6.56 -19.24 0.98
CA ARG A 61 -5.15 -19.12 0.62
C ARG A 61 -4.45 -18.06 1.47
N PRO A 62 -3.11 -18.11 1.60
CA PRO A 62 -2.37 -17.05 2.29
C PRO A 62 -2.65 -15.68 1.66
N LEU A 63 -2.79 -14.65 2.51
CA LEU A 63 -3.02 -13.28 2.09
C LEU A 63 -1.78 -12.41 2.33
N ILE A 64 -1.47 -11.54 1.39
CA ILE A 64 -0.48 -10.48 1.55
C ILE A 64 -1.09 -9.16 1.03
N CYS A 65 -1.22 -8.18 1.90
CA CYS A 65 -1.53 -6.82 1.47
C CYS A 65 -0.25 -6.15 0.98
N THR A 66 -0.13 -5.99 -0.34
CA THR A 66 1.08 -5.45 -0.95
C THR A 66 1.12 -3.93 -1.00
N GLU A 67 -0.02 -3.27 -0.77
CA GLU A 67 -0.09 -1.84 -0.59
C GLU A 67 -1.22 -1.45 0.36
N TYR A 68 -0.88 -0.66 1.35
CA TYR A 68 -1.81 0.02 2.26
C TYR A 68 -1.13 1.29 2.78
N MET A 69 -1.77 1.97 3.67
CA MET A 69 -1.31 3.17 4.35
C MET A 69 -1.56 4.44 3.53
N ALA A 70 -2.70 5.04 3.80
CA ALA A 70 -3.07 6.38 3.34
C ALA A 70 -3.74 7.11 4.51
N ARG A 71 -3.00 7.97 5.19
CA ARG A 71 -3.47 8.60 6.44
C ARG A 71 -4.78 9.35 6.28
N GLU A 72 -4.94 10.09 5.18
CA GLU A 72 -6.18 10.82 4.88
C GLU A 72 -7.40 9.91 4.69
N TYR A 73 -7.20 8.64 4.32
CA TYR A 73 -8.27 7.66 4.15
C TYR A 73 -8.46 6.74 5.36
N GLY A 74 -7.71 7.01 6.45
CA GLY A 74 -7.83 6.34 7.72
C GLY A 74 -7.14 4.96 7.80
N THR A 75 -6.43 4.55 6.77
CA THR A 75 -5.59 3.34 6.81
C THR A 75 -4.21 3.65 7.40
N THR A 76 -4.17 4.03 8.67
CA THR A 76 -2.94 4.30 9.42
C THR A 76 -2.30 3.00 9.92
N PHE A 77 -1.08 3.07 10.42
CA PHE A 77 -0.40 1.91 11.00
C PHE A 77 -1.15 1.38 12.22
N GLU A 78 -1.64 2.28 13.08
CA GLU A 78 -2.38 1.95 14.30
C GLU A 78 -3.70 1.23 13.97
N PHE A 79 -4.33 1.58 12.86
CA PHE A 79 -5.55 0.92 12.40
C PHE A 79 -5.27 -0.42 11.73
N CYS A 80 -4.27 -0.49 10.83
CA CYS A 80 -4.07 -1.64 9.95
C CYS A 80 -3.26 -2.78 10.59
N LEU A 81 -2.13 -2.45 11.25
CA LEU A 81 -1.19 -3.47 11.72
C LEU A 81 -1.79 -4.45 12.76
N PRO A 82 -2.61 -4.02 13.73
CA PRO A 82 -3.25 -4.96 14.64
C PRO A 82 -4.13 -5.98 13.91
N ILE A 83 -4.87 -5.52 12.89
CA ILE A 83 -5.76 -6.39 12.11
C ILE A 83 -4.95 -7.37 11.28
N PHE A 84 -3.90 -6.94 10.61
CA PHE A 84 -3.02 -7.82 9.86
C PHE A 84 -2.35 -8.87 10.75
N LYS A 85 -1.89 -8.46 11.93
CA LYS A 85 -1.27 -9.36 12.91
C LYS A 85 -2.27 -10.40 13.43
N GLU A 86 -3.47 -9.97 13.81
CA GLU A 86 -4.54 -10.85 14.29
C GLU A 86 -4.93 -11.89 13.24
N GLN A 87 -5.03 -11.49 11.98
CA GLN A 87 -5.44 -12.34 10.87
C GLN A 87 -4.29 -13.08 10.19
N ASN A 88 -3.05 -12.94 10.71
CA ASN A 88 -1.83 -13.54 10.13
C ASN A 88 -1.64 -13.19 8.65
N ILE A 89 -1.83 -11.91 8.29
CA ILE A 89 -1.70 -11.38 6.94
C ILE A 89 -0.37 -10.65 6.80
N GLY A 90 0.45 -11.04 5.82
CA GLY A 90 1.64 -10.28 5.45
C GLY A 90 1.27 -8.91 4.87
N CYS A 91 2.06 -7.88 5.17
CA CYS A 91 1.74 -6.55 4.67
C CYS A 91 2.97 -5.71 4.34
N TYR A 92 2.82 -4.87 3.30
CA TYR A 92 3.77 -3.87 2.87
C TYR A 92 3.04 -2.54 2.72
N ASN A 93 3.49 -1.52 3.42
CA ASN A 93 2.95 -0.17 3.23
C ASN A 93 3.50 0.46 1.95
N TRP A 94 2.73 1.34 1.35
CA TRP A 94 3.20 2.19 0.29
C TRP A 94 3.88 3.43 0.89
N GLY A 95 5.08 3.78 0.34
CA GLY A 95 5.87 4.90 0.83
C GLY A 95 6.78 4.54 2.02
N LEU A 96 8.00 5.04 1.99
CA LEU A 96 8.97 4.86 3.07
C LEU A 96 9.70 6.17 3.39
N VAL A 97 10.34 6.77 2.40
CA VAL A 97 11.13 7.99 2.56
C VAL A 97 10.64 9.06 1.61
N ALA A 98 10.26 10.21 2.15
CA ALA A 98 9.86 11.37 1.35
C ALA A 98 10.98 11.79 0.39
N GLY A 99 10.69 11.83 -0.90
CA GLY A 99 11.71 12.05 -1.91
C GLY A 99 11.14 12.30 -3.30
N LYS A 100 11.82 11.77 -4.32
CA LYS A 100 11.45 11.97 -5.73
C LYS A 100 10.08 11.38 -6.08
N SER A 101 9.63 10.35 -5.38
CA SER A 101 8.30 9.75 -5.56
C SER A 101 7.16 10.66 -5.12
N GLN A 102 7.44 11.63 -4.23
CA GLN A 102 6.46 12.58 -3.69
C GLN A 102 5.26 11.91 -3.01
N THR A 103 5.46 10.72 -2.45
CA THR A 103 4.41 9.90 -1.83
C THR A 103 3.98 10.41 -0.44
N ASN A 104 4.65 11.46 0.06
CA ASN A 104 4.20 12.25 1.21
C ASN A 104 3.05 13.21 0.87
N PHE A 105 2.80 13.51 -0.42
CA PHE A 105 1.66 14.31 -0.87
C PHE A 105 0.46 13.44 -1.19
N SER A 106 -0.74 14.00 -1.00
CA SER A 106 -1.99 13.30 -1.36
C SER A 106 -2.12 13.12 -2.88
N TRP A 107 -2.85 12.10 -3.29
CA TRP A 107 -3.16 11.89 -4.71
C TRP A 107 -3.86 13.10 -5.33
N LYS A 108 -4.71 13.80 -4.57
CA LYS A 108 -5.37 15.03 -5.04
C LYS A 108 -4.36 16.12 -5.39
N THR A 109 -3.33 16.30 -4.55
CA THR A 109 -2.26 17.26 -4.81
C THR A 109 -1.51 16.90 -6.09
N ILE A 110 -1.13 15.62 -6.25
CA ILE A 110 -0.40 15.16 -7.43
C ILE A 110 -1.26 15.28 -8.71
N LEU A 111 -2.54 14.92 -8.65
CA LEU A 111 -3.46 15.07 -9.79
C LEU A 111 -3.58 16.54 -10.19
N HIS A 112 -3.77 17.45 -9.24
CA HIS A 112 -3.84 18.88 -9.52
C HIS A 112 -2.57 19.43 -10.17
N LEU A 113 -1.40 19.00 -9.71
CA LEU A 113 -0.11 19.38 -10.34
C LEU A 113 -0.01 18.85 -11.77
N ASN A 114 -0.41 17.62 -12.02
CA ASN A 114 -0.43 17.05 -13.36
C ASN A 114 -1.38 17.82 -14.30
N GLU A 115 -2.59 18.15 -13.83
CA GLU A 115 -3.54 18.94 -14.61
C GLU A 115 -2.99 20.33 -14.98
N ARG A 116 -2.31 21.00 -14.06
CA ARG A 116 -1.66 22.29 -14.33
C ARG A 116 -0.55 22.15 -15.38
N ARG A 117 0.29 21.14 -15.23
CA ARG A 117 1.35 20.84 -16.21
C ARG A 117 0.76 20.55 -17.60
N ASP A 118 -0.29 19.77 -17.68
CA ASP A 118 -0.92 19.41 -18.96
C ASP A 118 -1.57 20.61 -19.65
N LYS A 119 -1.97 21.64 -18.88
CA LYS A 119 -2.44 22.95 -19.39
C LYS A 119 -1.30 23.90 -19.78
N GLY A 120 -0.04 23.48 -19.65
CA GLY A 120 1.11 24.34 -19.90
C GLY A 120 1.37 25.39 -18.81
N GLU A 121 0.67 25.32 -17.69
CA GLU A 121 0.96 26.07 -16.47
C GLU A 121 2.15 25.42 -15.79
N PHE A 122 3.32 25.52 -16.43
CA PHE A 122 4.50 24.83 -15.95
C PHE A 122 4.91 25.38 -14.60
N ILE A 123 5.04 24.49 -13.66
CA ILE A 123 5.66 24.70 -12.37
C ILE A 123 7.16 24.55 -12.63
N GLU A 124 7.90 25.65 -12.62
CA GLU A 124 9.36 25.62 -12.79
C GLU A 124 10.00 24.70 -11.73
N GLU A 125 11.18 24.19 -12.08
CA GLU A 125 12.07 23.47 -11.17
C GLU A 125 12.42 24.40 -9.99
N GLY A 126 11.59 24.43 -8.97
CA GLY A 126 11.69 25.40 -7.87
C GLY A 126 10.39 25.72 -7.17
N ASP A 127 9.24 25.42 -7.75
CA ASP A 127 7.97 25.43 -7.01
C ASP A 127 8.05 24.36 -5.92
N LYS A 128 8.66 24.72 -4.80
CA LYS A 128 8.71 23.86 -3.63
C LYS A 128 7.32 23.74 -3.09
N LEU A 129 6.72 22.58 -3.28
CA LEU A 129 5.49 22.24 -2.59
C LEU A 129 5.76 22.36 -1.08
N THR A 130 4.89 23.10 -0.41
CA THR A 130 4.94 23.15 1.05
C THR A 130 4.69 21.75 1.60
N GLU A 131 5.54 21.32 2.53
CA GLU A 131 5.35 20.03 3.22
C GLU A 131 3.93 19.97 3.80
N PRO A 132 3.14 18.92 3.49
CA PRO A 132 1.79 18.82 4.02
C PRO A 132 1.81 18.61 5.53
N GLU A 133 0.84 19.14 6.25
CA GLU A 133 0.69 18.96 7.69
C GLU A 133 0.53 17.49 8.06
N VAL A 134 -0.21 16.74 7.23
CA VAL A 134 -0.36 15.28 7.34
C VAL A 134 0.22 14.64 6.08
N TRP A 135 1.24 13.82 6.26
CA TRP A 135 1.81 13.06 5.15
C TRP A 135 0.89 11.94 4.71
N PHE A 136 0.84 11.71 3.40
CA PHE A 136 -0.08 10.74 2.86
C PHE A 136 0.40 9.30 3.09
N HIS A 137 1.62 8.95 2.68
CA HIS A 137 2.18 7.59 2.81
C HIS A 137 3.50 7.52 3.60
N ASP A 138 4.47 8.38 3.29
CA ASP A 138 5.84 8.21 3.76
C ASP A 138 6.00 8.26 5.29
N ILE A 139 7.04 7.59 5.78
CA ILE A 139 7.34 7.42 7.22
C ILE A 139 8.53 8.32 7.63
N PHE A 140 9.53 8.42 6.77
CA PHE A 140 10.79 9.09 7.09
C PHE A 140 11.06 10.28 6.16
N ARG A 141 11.75 11.27 6.70
CA ARG A 141 12.39 12.33 5.93
C ARG A 141 13.68 11.82 5.29
N LYS A 142 14.23 12.60 4.35
CA LYS A 142 15.50 12.27 3.65
C LYS A 142 16.69 12.10 4.58
N ASP A 143 16.69 12.76 5.72
CA ASP A 143 17.74 12.68 6.75
C ASP A 143 17.56 11.47 7.70
N GLY A 144 16.52 10.67 7.50
CA GLY A 144 16.19 9.51 8.33
C GLY A 144 15.34 9.82 9.56
N SER A 145 15.01 11.09 9.81
CA SER A 145 14.09 11.44 10.89
C SER A 145 12.66 10.99 10.55
N SER A 146 11.91 10.53 11.54
CA SER A 146 10.52 10.11 11.35
C SER A 146 9.60 11.31 11.10
N PHE A 147 8.55 11.10 10.31
CA PHE A 147 7.43 12.04 10.23
C PHE A 147 6.72 12.12 11.59
N SER A 148 6.50 10.97 12.21
CA SER A 148 5.90 10.84 13.54
C SER A 148 6.64 9.81 14.38
N ASP A 149 7.26 10.24 15.48
CA ASP A 149 7.94 9.33 16.40
C ASP A 149 6.95 8.38 17.11
N ALA A 150 5.75 8.85 17.38
CA ALA A 150 4.69 8.00 17.95
C ALA A 150 4.34 6.84 17.02
N GLU A 151 4.20 7.11 15.72
CA GLU A 151 3.89 6.11 14.71
C GLU A 151 5.03 5.09 14.55
N THR A 152 6.28 5.56 14.44
CA THR A 152 7.44 4.66 14.32
C THR A 152 7.67 3.82 15.57
N ASN A 153 7.42 4.35 16.75
CA ASN A 153 7.47 3.59 18.01
C ASN A 153 6.36 2.55 18.06
N PHE A 154 5.14 2.88 17.61
CA PHE A 154 4.04 1.92 17.51
C PHE A 154 4.39 0.77 16.55
N ILE A 155 4.95 1.07 15.38
CA ILE A 155 5.39 0.05 14.41
C ILE A 155 6.39 -0.90 15.06
N LYS A 156 7.43 -0.38 15.72
CA LYS A 156 8.44 -1.19 16.45
C LYS A 156 7.78 -2.08 17.50
N GLN A 157 6.91 -1.51 18.32
CA GLN A 157 6.22 -2.22 19.39
C GLN A 157 5.34 -3.37 18.86
N ILE A 158 4.58 -3.15 17.79
CA ILE A 158 3.68 -4.20 17.26
C ILE A 158 4.45 -5.32 16.57
N LEU A 159 5.59 -5.01 15.94
CA LEU A 159 6.43 -5.98 15.25
C LEU A 159 7.27 -6.83 16.21
N HIS A 160 7.86 -6.22 17.23
CA HIS A 160 8.83 -6.87 18.10
C HIS A 160 8.27 -7.23 19.49
N GLY A 161 7.03 -6.81 19.81
CA GLY A 161 6.48 -6.85 21.16
C GLY A 161 6.99 -5.69 22.01
N ALA A 162 6.41 -5.49 23.19
CA ALA A 162 6.93 -4.51 24.14
C ALA A 162 8.34 -4.94 24.54
N THR A 163 9.36 -4.19 24.13
CA THR A 163 10.69 -4.30 24.76
C THR A 163 10.52 -3.81 26.19
N ASN A 164 10.55 -4.74 27.14
CA ASN A 164 10.72 -4.38 28.55
C ASN A 164 12.13 -3.78 28.67
N GLU A 165 12.24 -2.45 28.59
CA GLU A 165 13.35 -1.72 29.12
C GLU A 165 13.12 -1.46 30.63
#